data_e11c33403d7100478e31b518c8e53d51
#
_entry.id   e11c33403d7100478e31b518c8e53d51
#
_cell.length_a   1.000
_cell.length_b   1.000
_cell.length_c   1.000
_cell.angle_alpha   90.00
_cell.angle_beta   90.00
_cell.angle_gamma   90.00
#
_symmetry.space_group_name_H-M   'P 1'
#
loop_
_entity.id
_entity.type
_entity.pdbx_description
1 polymer ?
#
loop_
_entity_poly.entity_id
_entity_poly.type
_entity_poly.pdbx_seq_one_letter_code
_entity_poly.pdbx_strand_id
1 'polypeptide(L)'
;MEIRNIAIIAHVDHGKTTLVDAMLRQSGAFRANQQVAERALDSNELERERGITILAKCTSVVWRDVRINIVDTPGHADFGGEVERILSMVDGVLVLVDAAEGPMPQTKFVLGKALAQGLGPIVVINKTDRRDARAQEVHNEIFDLFAALEATEAQLDFPTLFASGRNGWAVIEPDALRENLSPLFELILSHVPPPSADPDAPFSILATTLEYDPYLGRVLTGRIHSGMARLNMPVKSLNRNGQIIEQGRLTKLQAFRGLERRPIEEARAGDIVAVAGLTLTTVADTICAPDVTTPLAAAPIDPPTLAITFSVNDSPLAGREGSKVTSRVIGERLFREAEGNVAIRVRESAEKDAFEVSGRGELQLGVLIETMRREGFELSISRPRVLFKPDPSTKQRLEPIEEVVVDVDEEFAGVVVDKMSRRKAEMQETRPSGGSKLRLSFLGPTRGLIGYQGEFLADTRGTGVMSRLFHGYAPHKGLIEGRRNGVLISNANGLAVAYALWNLEERGPMFLDPGTQVYQGMIIGAHSRGNDLDVNPLKGKQLTNIRTTAKDEAVRLTPPQIMTLEQAIAYIADDELVEVTPKSIRLRKRQLDPNDRKRANRAAAAE
;
A
#
# COMPACT_ATOMS: atom_id res chain seq x y z
N MET A 1 -0.24 -36.52 3.25
CA MET A 1 0.67 -35.59 2.55
C MET A 1 1.16 -34.60 3.58
N GLU A 2 2.46 -34.49 3.74
CA GLU A 2 3.08 -33.49 4.61
C GLU A 2 2.88 -32.09 4.07
N ILE A 3 2.98 -31.10 4.97
CA ILE A 3 2.77 -29.68 4.62
C ILE A 3 3.98 -28.87 5.07
N ARG A 4 4.33 -27.85 4.30
CA ARG A 4 5.23 -26.75 4.68
C ARG A 4 4.52 -25.43 4.36
N ASN A 5 4.51 -24.51 5.30
CA ASN A 5 3.92 -23.18 5.11
C ASN A 5 5.04 -22.14 5.09
N ILE A 6 5.18 -21.42 4.00
CA ILE A 6 6.20 -20.37 3.85
C ILE A 6 5.59 -19.06 3.43
N ALA A 7 6.16 -17.95 3.90
CA ALA A 7 5.89 -16.61 3.36
C ALA A 7 7.09 -16.16 2.54
N ILE A 8 6.83 -15.40 1.46
CA ILE A 8 7.90 -14.78 0.67
C ILE A 8 7.97 -13.30 0.99
N ILE A 9 9.10 -12.88 1.53
CA ILE A 9 9.44 -11.50 1.88
C ILE A 9 10.37 -10.95 0.81
N ALA A 10 9.99 -9.85 0.18
CA ALA A 10 10.82 -9.18 -0.81
C ALA A 10 10.53 -7.69 -0.86
N HIS A 11 11.52 -6.89 -1.23
CA HIS A 11 11.28 -5.53 -1.67
C HIS A 11 10.59 -5.50 -3.03
N VAL A 12 9.97 -4.37 -3.37
CA VAL A 12 9.41 -4.11 -4.70
C VAL A 12 10.51 -4.34 -5.75
N ASP A 13 10.16 -4.97 -6.86
CA ASP A 13 11.07 -5.29 -7.97
C ASP A 13 12.22 -6.27 -7.67
N HIS A 14 12.38 -6.83 -6.47
CA HIS A 14 13.38 -7.89 -6.21
C HIS A 14 13.06 -9.22 -6.89
N GLY A 15 11.92 -9.33 -7.59
CA GLY A 15 11.57 -10.48 -8.43
C GLY A 15 10.75 -11.56 -7.74
N LYS A 16 9.98 -11.19 -6.70
CA LYS A 16 9.09 -12.08 -5.94
C LYS A 16 8.12 -12.84 -6.85
N THR A 17 7.30 -12.12 -7.61
CA THR A 17 6.30 -12.70 -8.53
C THR A 17 6.96 -13.61 -9.57
N THR A 18 8.10 -13.19 -10.12
CA THR A 18 8.86 -13.98 -11.11
C THR A 18 9.37 -15.30 -10.54
N LEU A 19 9.87 -15.29 -9.30
CA LEU A 19 10.34 -16.51 -8.62
C LEU A 19 9.17 -17.46 -8.35
N VAL A 20 8.04 -16.95 -7.83
CA VAL A 20 6.86 -17.79 -7.56
C VAL A 20 6.27 -18.37 -8.85
N ASP A 21 6.22 -17.60 -9.93
CA ASP A 21 5.81 -18.11 -11.24
C ASP A 21 6.72 -19.24 -11.73
N ALA A 22 8.04 -19.11 -11.52
CA ALA A 22 8.99 -20.17 -11.85
C ALA A 22 8.81 -21.42 -10.98
N MET A 23 8.56 -21.25 -9.67
CA MET A 23 8.22 -22.34 -8.76
C MET A 23 6.95 -23.08 -9.19
N LEU A 24 5.89 -22.36 -9.53
CA LEU A 24 4.64 -22.94 -10.00
C LEU A 24 4.80 -23.74 -11.31
N ARG A 25 5.62 -23.23 -12.24
CA ARG A 25 5.91 -23.92 -13.51
C ARG A 25 6.69 -25.22 -13.28
N GLN A 26 7.73 -25.19 -12.45
CA GLN A 26 8.61 -26.35 -12.25
C GLN A 26 8.01 -27.42 -11.30
N SER A 27 7.07 -27.05 -10.43
CA SER A 27 6.33 -28.01 -9.61
C SER A 27 5.23 -28.78 -10.37
N GLY A 28 5.01 -28.48 -11.65
CA GLY A 28 3.95 -29.13 -12.43
C GLY A 28 2.54 -28.64 -12.09
N ALA A 29 2.38 -27.53 -11.41
CA ALA A 29 1.08 -26.95 -11.06
C ALA A 29 0.26 -26.52 -12.29
N PHE A 30 0.93 -26.29 -13.43
CA PHE A 30 0.32 -25.96 -14.71
C PHE A 30 0.34 -27.14 -15.68
N ARG A 31 -0.70 -27.24 -16.51
CA ARG A 31 -0.69 -28.21 -17.63
C ARG A 31 0.31 -27.75 -18.70
N ALA A 32 0.96 -28.68 -19.38
CA ALA A 32 2.02 -28.43 -20.36
C ALA A 32 1.63 -27.44 -21.49
N ASN A 33 0.34 -27.28 -21.80
CA ASN A 33 -0.19 -26.38 -22.83
C ASN A 33 -0.93 -25.14 -22.29
N GLN A 34 -0.86 -24.88 -20.97
CA GLN A 34 -1.53 -23.73 -20.39
C GLN A 34 -0.65 -22.49 -20.55
N GLN A 35 -1.05 -21.57 -21.41
CA GLN A 35 -0.43 -20.23 -21.47
C GLN A 35 -0.81 -19.47 -20.20
N VAL A 36 0.11 -19.35 -19.27
CA VAL A 36 -0.04 -18.54 -18.08
C VAL A 36 0.50 -17.15 -18.38
N ALA A 37 -0.31 -16.13 -18.18
CA ALA A 37 0.14 -14.75 -18.30
C ALA A 37 1.34 -14.52 -17.35
N GLU A 38 2.32 -13.77 -17.78
CA GLU A 38 3.38 -13.31 -16.89
C GLU A 38 2.75 -12.57 -15.69
N ARG A 39 3.27 -12.80 -14.48
CA ARG A 39 2.71 -12.29 -13.21
C ARG A 39 1.33 -12.86 -12.87
N ALA A 40 1.20 -14.18 -12.93
CA ALA A 40 -0.06 -14.89 -12.65
C ALA A 40 -0.62 -14.62 -11.24
N LEU A 41 0.22 -14.27 -10.28
CA LEU A 41 -0.19 -13.87 -8.93
C LEU A 41 -0.75 -12.44 -8.87
N ASP A 42 -0.28 -11.51 -9.72
CA ASP A 42 -0.75 -10.13 -9.73
C ASP A 42 -2.08 -10.02 -10.51
N SER A 43 -3.16 -10.53 -9.93
CA SER A 43 -4.49 -10.56 -10.58
C SER A 43 -5.19 -9.19 -10.59
N ASN A 44 -4.80 -8.27 -9.72
CA ASN A 44 -5.36 -6.93 -9.63
C ASN A 44 -4.65 -5.98 -10.61
N GLU A 45 -5.43 -5.23 -11.40
CA GLU A 45 -4.89 -4.22 -12.32
C GLU A 45 -4.01 -3.18 -11.62
N LEU A 46 -4.40 -2.74 -10.41
CA LEU A 46 -3.64 -1.78 -9.62
C LEU A 46 -2.29 -2.33 -9.15
N GLU A 47 -2.22 -3.62 -8.80
CA GLU A 47 -0.95 -4.27 -8.45
C GLU A 47 -0.01 -4.30 -9.66
N ARG A 48 -0.54 -4.64 -10.85
CA ARG A 48 0.23 -4.66 -12.10
C ARG A 48 0.72 -3.29 -12.53
N GLU A 49 -0.13 -2.26 -12.42
CA GLU A 49 0.22 -0.88 -12.78
C GLU A 49 1.26 -0.28 -11.83
N ARG A 50 1.17 -0.60 -10.54
CA ARG A 50 2.06 -0.05 -9.50
C ARG A 50 3.29 -0.91 -9.24
N GLY A 51 3.32 -2.14 -9.75
CA GLY A 51 4.41 -3.10 -9.51
C GLY A 51 4.51 -3.60 -8.07
N ILE A 52 3.47 -3.43 -7.24
CA ILE A 52 3.47 -3.80 -5.82
C ILE A 52 2.38 -4.83 -5.52
N THR A 53 2.65 -5.73 -4.58
CA THR A 53 1.60 -6.58 -4.00
C THR A 53 0.81 -5.77 -2.97
N ILE A 54 -0.50 -5.66 -3.16
CA ILE A 54 -1.42 -4.95 -2.27
C ILE A 54 -2.10 -5.93 -1.33
N LEU A 55 -2.60 -7.04 -1.87
CA LEU A 55 -3.31 -8.07 -1.12
C LEU A 55 -2.48 -9.35 -1.01
N ALA A 56 -2.47 -9.94 0.16
CA ALA A 56 -1.88 -11.24 0.37
C ALA A 56 -2.61 -12.31 -0.44
N LYS A 57 -1.84 -13.19 -1.06
CA LYS A 57 -2.36 -14.33 -1.82
C LYS A 57 -1.73 -15.61 -1.35
N CYS A 58 -2.58 -16.63 -1.24
CA CYS A 58 -2.11 -17.97 -0.94
C CYS A 58 -2.12 -18.82 -2.21
N THR A 59 -1.04 -19.53 -2.44
CA THR A 59 -0.92 -20.56 -3.48
C THR A 59 -0.28 -21.81 -2.91
N SER A 60 -0.32 -22.90 -3.62
CA SER A 60 0.41 -24.09 -3.18
C SER A 60 1.04 -24.83 -4.35
N VAL A 61 2.17 -25.45 -4.09
CA VAL A 61 2.87 -26.35 -5.01
C VAL A 61 3.04 -27.70 -4.32
N VAL A 62 3.21 -28.76 -5.12
CA VAL A 62 3.54 -30.08 -4.62
C VAL A 62 4.92 -30.43 -5.12
N TRP A 63 5.83 -30.77 -4.21
CA TRP A 63 7.17 -31.22 -4.51
C TRP A 63 7.45 -32.54 -3.76
N ARG A 64 7.75 -33.58 -4.49
CA ARG A 64 7.88 -34.96 -3.93
C ARG A 64 6.69 -35.23 -3.03
N ASP A 65 5.85 -35.62 -2.78
CA ASP A 65 4.73 -35.90 -1.85
C ASP A 65 4.55 -34.89 -0.69
N VAL A 66 5.21 -33.71 -0.72
CA VAL A 66 5.04 -32.63 0.25
C VAL A 66 4.35 -31.44 -0.41
N ARG A 67 3.32 -30.90 0.25
CA ARG A 67 2.67 -29.67 -0.17
C ARG A 67 3.36 -28.49 0.48
N ILE A 68 3.77 -27.54 -0.34
CA ILE A 68 4.31 -26.27 0.11
C ILE A 68 3.25 -25.20 -0.16
N ASN A 69 2.64 -24.69 0.91
CA ASN A 69 1.78 -23.52 0.84
C ASN A 69 2.66 -22.28 0.84
N ILE A 70 2.46 -21.42 -0.13
CA ILE A 70 3.23 -20.20 -0.34
C ILE A 70 2.28 -19.04 -0.13
N VAL A 71 2.60 -18.18 0.83
CA VAL A 71 1.86 -16.96 1.11
C VAL A 71 2.65 -15.78 0.61
N ASP A 72 2.10 -15.08 -0.37
CA ASP A 72 2.67 -13.85 -0.91
C ASP A 72 2.38 -12.70 0.03
N THR A 73 3.42 -11.98 0.48
CA THR A 73 3.28 -10.89 1.43
C THR A 73 3.36 -9.53 0.73
N PRO A 74 2.49 -8.57 1.11
CA PRO A 74 2.69 -7.19 0.72
C PRO A 74 4.07 -6.68 1.16
N GLY A 75 4.78 -5.97 0.27
CA GLY A 75 6.11 -5.45 0.59
C GLY A 75 6.10 -4.08 1.25
N HIS A 76 5.03 -3.30 1.10
CA HIS A 76 4.97 -1.91 1.56
C HIS A 76 4.53 -1.80 3.03
N ALA A 77 5.17 -0.90 3.79
CA ALA A 77 4.93 -0.70 5.21
C ALA A 77 3.48 -0.29 5.56
N ASP A 78 2.77 0.39 4.65
CA ASP A 78 1.36 0.76 4.82
C ASP A 78 0.45 -0.46 5.02
N PHE A 79 0.88 -1.65 4.53
CA PHE A 79 0.18 -2.93 4.69
C PHE A 79 0.73 -3.78 5.84
N GLY A 80 1.53 -3.21 6.74
CA GLY A 80 2.20 -3.93 7.83
C GLY A 80 1.28 -4.76 8.72
N GLY A 81 0.03 -4.34 8.94
CA GLY A 81 -0.95 -5.13 9.69
C GLY A 81 -1.40 -6.40 8.98
N GLU A 82 -1.36 -6.43 7.67
CA GLU A 82 -1.60 -7.64 6.88
C GLU A 82 -0.40 -8.56 6.95
N VAL A 83 0.80 -8.02 6.86
CA VAL A 83 2.05 -8.78 6.96
C VAL A 83 2.15 -9.55 8.28
N GLU A 84 1.89 -8.91 9.43
CA GLU A 84 1.93 -9.57 10.74
C GLU A 84 0.99 -10.77 10.83
N ARG A 85 -0.22 -10.62 10.28
CA ARG A 85 -1.22 -11.69 10.27
C ARG A 85 -0.83 -12.84 9.34
N ILE A 86 -0.27 -12.52 8.17
CA ILE A 86 0.20 -13.53 7.22
C ILE A 86 1.32 -14.34 7.83
N LEU A 87 2.28 -13.68 8.50
CA LEU A 87 3.38 -14.37 9.16
C LEU A 87 2.91 -15.36 10.25
N SER A 88 1.74 -15.12 10.86
CA SER A 88 1.17 -16.07 11.82
C SER A 88 0.65 -17.38 11.18
N MET A 89 0.49 -17.43 9.86
CA MET A 89 0.04 -18.65 9.15
C MET A 89 1.18 -19.55 8.69
N VAL A 90 2.44 -19.11 8.78
CA VAL A 90 3.58 -19.80 8.19
C VAL A 90 4.56 -20.30 9.23
N ASP A 91 5.42 -21.23 8.83
CA ASP A 91 6.41 -21.88 9.68
C ASP A 91 7.85 -21.50 9.30
N GLY A 92 8.03 -20.83 8.16
CA GLY A 92 9.30 -20.31 7.69
C GLY A 92 9.11 -19.16 6.70
N VAL A 93 10.19 -18.41 6.46
CA VAL A 93 10.17 -17.28 5.55
C VAL A 93 11.28 -17.36 4.51
N LEU A 94 10.93 -17.04 3.28
CA LEU A 94 11.87 -16.90 2.16
C LEU A 94 12.17 -15.43 1.97
N VAL A 95 13.39 -15.02 2.29
CA VAL A 95 13.85 -13.62 2.18
C VAL A 95 14.53 -13.44 0.83
N LEU A 96 13.85 -12.77 -0.10
CA LEU A 96 14.33 -12.53 -1.46
C LEU A 96 14.99 -11.15 -1.57
N VAL A 97 16.26 -11.12 -1.96
CA VAL A 97 17.05 -9.89 -2.08
C VAL A 97 17.69 -9.81 -3.46
N ASP A 98 17.65 -8.64 -4.10
CA ASP A 98 18.33 -8.38 -5.36
C ASP A 98 19.85 -8.34 -5.18
N ALA A 99 20.59 -9.07 -6.02
CA ALA A 99 22.04 -9.19 -5.95
C ALA A 99 22.80 -7.86 -6.22
N ALA A 100 22.15 -6.87 -6.83
CA ALA A 100 22.76 -5.56 -7.10
C ALA A 100 22.38 -4.52 -6.05
N GLU A 101 21.12 -4.52 -5.59
CA GLU A 101 20.58 -3.51 -4.69
C GLU A 101 20.85 -3.82 -3.22
N GLY A 102 20.85 -5.10 -2.83
CA GLY A 102 20.99 -5.53 -1.45
C GLY A 102 19.70 -5.40 -0.64
N PRO A 103 19.77 -5.58 0.69
CA PRO A 103 18.59 -5.51 1.56
C PRO A 103 18.08 -4.08 1.68
N MET A 104 16.79 -3.91 1.36
CA MET A 104 16.10 -2.62 1.36
C MET A 104 15.25 -2.45 2.64
N PRO A 105 14.87 -1.21 3.03
CA PRO A 105 14.17 -0.95 4.28
C PRO A 105 12.85 -1.70 4.47
N GLN A 106 12.10 -1.95 3.40
CA GLN A 106 10.87 -2.75 3.49
C GLN A 106 11.16 -4.20 3.88
N THR A 107 12.25 -4.77 3.36
CA THR A 107 12.74 -6.09 3.78
C THR A 107 13.08 -6.09 5.25
N LYS A 108 13.76 -5.05 5.77
CA LYS A 108 14.08 -4.87 7.19
C LYS A 108 12.83 -4.95 8.07
N PHE A 109 11.76 -4.25 7.70
CA PHE A 109 10.51 -4.20 8.48
C PHE A 109 9.84 -5.58 8.56
N VAL A 110 9.59 -6.22 7.41
CA VAL A 110 8.89 -7.52 7.35
C VAL A 110 9.73 -8.62 7.99
N LEU A 111 11.05 -8.61 7.74
CA LEU A 111 11.99 -9.55 8.33
C LEU A 111 12.04 -9.40 9.86
N GLY A 112 12.13 -8.18 10.39
CA GLY A 112 12.11 -7.96 11.85
C GLY A 112 10.85 -8.55 12.51
N LYS A 113 9.69 -8.43 11.88
CA LYS A 113 8.44 -9.05 12.36
C LYS A 113 8.48 -10.57 12.28
N ALA A 114 9.09 -11.15 11.23
CA ALA A 114 9.24 -12.57 11.07
C ALA A 114 10.20 -13.18 12.13
N LEU A 115 11.34 -12.53 12.34
CA LEU A 115 12.32 -12.94 13.35
C LEU A 115 11.76 -12.87 14.77
N ALA A 116 10.99 -11.81 15.09
CA ALA A 116 10.32 -11.65 16.38
C ALA A 116 9.26 -12.74 16.66
N GLN A 117 8.69 -13.36 15.61
CA GLN A 117 7.79 -14.51 15.71
C GLN A 117 8.53 -15.87 15.77
N GLY A 118 9.86 -15.85 15.74
CA GLY A 118 10.67 -17.07 15.79
C GLY A 118 10.72 -17.88 14.50
N LEU A 119 10.31 -17.28 13.35
CA LEU A 119 10.32 -17.98 12.07
C LEU A 119 11.75 -18.22 11.56
N GLY A 120 11.99 -19.41 11.00
CA GLY A 120 13.25 -19.77 10.37
C GLY A 120 13.39 -19.12 8.98
N PRO A 121 14.42 -18.29 8.75
CA PRO A 121 14.62 -17.65 7.46
C PRO A 121 15.44 -18.52 6.49
N ILE A 122 15.08 -18.45 5.20
CA ILE A 122 15.90 -18.88 4.06
C ILE A 122 16.18 -17.66 3.22
N VAL A 123 17.44 -17.37 2.94
CA VAL A 123 17.84 -16.23 2.11
C VAL A 123 17.99 -16.67 0.65
N VAL A 124 17.40 -15.91 -0.27
CA VAL A 124 17.57 -16.09 -1.71
C VAL A 124 18.08 -14.79 -2.33
N ILE A 125 19.34 -14.79 -2.73
CA ILE A 125 19.97 -13.70 -3.46
C ILE A 125 19.61 -13.87 -4.93
N ASN A 126 18.67 -13.05 -5.42
CA ASN A 126 18.10 -13.15 -6.75
C ASN A 126 18.78 -12.24 -7.76
N LYS A 127 18.53 -12.48 -9.04
CA LYS A 127 19.10 -11.73 -10.17
C LYS A 127 20.63 -11.77 -10.25
N THR A 128 21.23 -12.86 -9.80
CA THR A 128 22.68 -13.07 -9.86
C THR A 128 23.23 -13.24 -11.31
N ASP A 129 22.34 -13.28 -12.29
CA ASP A 129 22.64 -13.23 -13.72
C ASP A 129 22.92 -11.81 -14.25
N ARG A 130 22.68 -10.76 -13.45
CA ARG A 130 22.99 -9.37 -13.83
C ARG A 130 24.50 -9.11 -13.83
N ARG A 131 24.94 -8.17 -14.69
CA ARG A 131 26.36 -7.78 -14.78
C ARG A 131 26.85 -6.98 -13.58
N ASP A 132 25.93 -6.28 -12.90
CA ASP A 132 26.17 -5.45 -11.72
C ASP A 132 25.89 -6.20 -10.41
N ALA A 133 25.70 -7.53 -10.47
CA ALA A 133 25.49 -8.35 -9.29
C ALA A 133 26.75 -8.39 -8.40
N ARG A 134 26.56 -8.14 -7.09
CA ARG A 134 27.56 -8.18 -6.02
C ARG A 134 27.14 -9.14 -4.91
N ALA A 135 26.77 -10.35 -5.31
CA ALA A 135 26.07 -11.30 -4.47
C ALA A 135 26.77 -11.61 -3.12
N GLN A 136 28.11 -11.66 -3.08
CA GLN A 136 28.87 -11.89 -1.84
C GLN A 136 28.79 -10.70 -0.87
N GLU A 137 28.84 -9.48 -1.39
CA GLU A 137 28.68 -8.27 -0.57
C GLU A 137 27.25 -8.18 -0.01
N VAL A 138 26.26 -8.48 -0.85
CA VAL A 138 24.85 -8.52 -0.44
C VAL A 138 24.61 -9.58 0.64
N HIS A 139 25.26 -10.73 0.57
CA HIS A 139 25.20 -11.74 1.63
C HIS A 139 25.69 -11.19 2.97
N ASN A 140 26.81 -10.46 2.97
CA ASN A 140 27.33 -9.83 4.19
C ASN A 140 26.40 -8.72 4.71
N GLU A 141 25.83 -7.90 3.80
CA GLU A 141 24.83 -6.87 4.18
C GLU A 141 23.57 -7.49 4.81
N ILE A 142 23.15 -8.66 4.35
CA ILE A 142 22.04 -9.39 4.94
C ILE A 142 22.40 -9.89 6.33
N PHE A 143 23.60 -10.43 6.52
CA PHE A 143 24.07 -10.86 7.84
C PHE A 143 24.09 -9.69 8.84
N ASP A 144 24.62 -8.54 8.42
CA ASP A 144 24.62 -7.32 9.23
C ASP A 144 23.20 -6.85 9.57
N LEU A 145 22.28 -6.98 8.63
CA LEU A 145 20.86 -6.67 8.84
C LEU A 145 20.23 -7.60 9.88
N PHE A 146 20.48 -8.90 9.83
CA PHE A 146 19.98 -9.87 10.82
C PHE A 146 20.53 -9.57 12.22
N ALA A 147 21.83 -9.26 12.32
CA ALA A 147 22.45 -8.87 13.57
C ALA A 147 21.83 -7.55 14.13
N ALA A 148 21.58 -6.56 13.28
CA ALA A 148 20.91 -5.31 13.64
C ALA A 148 19.44 -5.48 14.06
N LEU A 149 18.79 -6.57 13.65
CA LEU A 149 17.43 -6.94 14.04
C LEU A 149 17.39 -7.87 15.27
N GLU A 150 18.52 -8.02 15.96
CA GLU A 150 18.64 -8.87 17.16
C GLU A 150 18.20 -10.33 16.92
N ALA A 151 18.52 -10.86 15.72
CA ALA A 151 18.26 -12.24 15.37
C ALA A 151 18.95 -13.19 16.35
N THR A 152 18.29 -14.30 16.68
CA THR A 152 18.87 -15.35 17.52
C THR A 152 20.02 -16.06 16.79
N GLU A 153 20.90 -16.74 17.54
CA GLU A 153 22.03 -17.48 16.97
C GLU A 153 21.56 -18.51 15.90
N ALA A 154 20.45 -19.19 16.14
CA ALA A 154 19.84 -20.10 15.16
C ALA A 154 19.30 -19.40 13.90
N GLN A 155 18.88 -18.14 14.02
CA GLN A 155 18.41 -17.34 12.88
C GLN A 155 19.57 -16.68 12.11
N LEU A 156 20.71 -16.47 12.75
CA LEU A 156 21.94 -15.98 12.10
C LEU A 156 22.61 -17.06 11.25
N ASP A 157 22.38 -18.33 11.55
CA ASP A 157 22.84 -19.48 10.74
C ASP A 157 21.83 -19.80 9.61
N PHE A 158 21.43 -18.77 8.90
CA PHE A 158 20.46 -18.89 7.80
C PHE A 158 21.08 -19.51 6.54
N PRO A 159 20.44 -20.50 5.91
CA PRO A 159 20.88 -21.01 4.62
C PRO A 159 20.64 -19.98 3.50
N THR A 160 21.60 -19.91 2.57
CA THR A 160 21.55 -18.97 1.44
C THR A 160 21.57 -19.70 0.10
N LEU A 161 20.76 -19.21 -0.84
CA LEU A 161 20.76 -19.63 -2.24
C LEU A 161 21.03 -18.44 -3.17
N PHE A 162 21.76 -18.69 -4.24
CA PHE A 162 21.94 -17.76 -5.35
C PHE A 162 21.01 -18.16 -6.49
N ALA A 163 20.21 -17.21 -6.99
CA ALA A 163 19.14 -17.53 -7.91
C ALA A 163 18.99 -16.52 -9.06
N SER A 164 18.35 -16.98 -10.13
CA SER A 164 17.72 -16.15 -11.13
C SER A 164 16.28 -16.63 -11.34
N GLY A 165 15.33 -15.93 -10.74
CA GLY A 165 13.91 -16.24 -10.89
C GLY A 165 13.45 -16.15 -12.34
N ARG A 166 14.03 -15.22 -13.12
CA ARG A 166 13.75 -15.07 -14.56
C ARG A 166 14.18 -16.28 -15.37
N ASN A 167 15.37 -16.82 -15.09
CA ASN A 167 15.93 -17.97 -15.79
C ASN A 167 15.53 -19.30 -15.14
N GLY A 168 14.85 -19.26 -13.98
CA GLY A 168 14.27 -20.44 -13.31
C GLY A 168 15.30 -21.41 -12.70
N TRP A 169 16.37 -20.89 -12.08
CA TRP A 169 17.37 -21.71 -11.40
C TRP A 169 17.77 -21.13 -10.04
N ALA A 170 18.21 -22.01 -9.14
CA ALA A 170 18.81 -21.66 -7.86
C ALA A 170 19.95 -22.64 -7.53
N VAL A 171 21.01 -22.14 -6.89
CA VAL A 171 22.20 -22.91 -6.51
C VAL A 171 22.66 -22.51 -5.10
N ILE A 172 23.29 -23.45 -4.37
CA ILE A 172 23.87 -23.19 -3.05
C ILE A 172 25.19 -22.43 -3.19
N GLU A 173 26.03 -22.84 -4.12
CA GLU A 173 27.32 -22.21 -4.40
C GLU A 173 27.25 -21.43 -5.72
N PRO A 174 27.84 -20.23 -5.81
CA PRO A 174 27.76 -19.37 -7.01
C PRO A 174 28.26 -20.04 -8.29
N ASP A 175 29.22 -20.94 -8.17
CA ASP A 175 29.88 -21.63 -9.30
C ASP A 175 29.23 -22.97 -9.65
N ALA A 176 28.16 -23.37 -8.95
CA ALA A 176 27.47 -24.64 -9.21
C ALA A 176 26.67 -24.59 -10.53
N LEU A 177 26.33 -25.77 -11.04
CA LEU A 177 25.59 -25.93 -12.30
C LEU A 177 24.16 -25.36 -12.16
N ARG A 178 23.79 -24.44 -13.03
CA ARG A 178 22.53 -23.67 -13.02
C ARG A 178 21.47 -24.36 -13.87
N GLU A 179 20.71 -25.28 -13.30
CA GLU A 179 19.72 -26.08 -14.04
C GLU A 179 18.27 -25.66 -13.78
N ASN A 180 17.85 -25.70 -12.50
CA ASN A 180 16.45 -25.54 -12.12
C ASN A 180 16.31 -25.05 -10.66
N LEU A 181 15.07 -25.00 -10.13
CA LEU A 181 14.77 -24.59 -8.77
C LEU A 181 14.74 -25.77 -7.75
N SER A 182 15.16 -26.98 -8.14
CA SER A 182 15.19 -28.12 -7.21
C SER A 182 15.95 -27.83 -5.91
N PRO A 183 17.14 -27.16 -5.92
CA PRO A 183 17.84 -26.82 -4.68
C PRO A 183 16.99 -25.95 -3.73
N LEU A 184 16.16 -25.05 -4.26
CA LEU A 184 15.26 -24.22 -3.45
C LEU A 184 14.17 -25.08 -2.80
N PHE A 185 13.54 -25.98 -3.54
CA PHE A 185 12.51 -26.87 -2.98
C PHE A 185 13.08 -27.79 -1.92
N GLU A 186 14.26 -28.41 -2.17
CA GLU A 186 14.92 -29.29 -1.19
C GLU A 186 15.29 -28.53 0.09
N LEU A 187 15.77 -27.28 -0.05
CA LEU A 187 16.10 -26.47 1.10
C LEU A 187 14.85 -26.10 1.92
N ILE A 188 13.73 -25.76 1.26
CA ILE A 188 12.46 -25.52 1.95
C ILE A 188 12.04 -26.77 2.75
N LEU A 189 12.14 -27.98 2.17
CA LEU A 189 11.75 -29.21 2.84
C LEU A 189 12.64 -29.56 4.05
N SER A 190 13.94 -29.28 3.97
CA SER A 190 14.91 -29.62 5.02
C SER A 190 14.96 -28.57 6.13
N HIS A 191 14.77 -27.27 5.81
CA HIS A 191 14.97 -26.19 6.76
C HIS A 191 13.66 -25.71 7.42
N VAL A 192 12.54 -25.67 6.68
CA VAL A 192 11.26 -25.26 7.25
C VAL A 192 10.61 -26.43 7.99
N PRO A 193 10.31 -26.29 9.29
CA PRO A 193 9.67 -27.39 10.05
C PRO A 193 8.23 -27.64 9.53
N PRO A 194 7.70 -28.87 9.73
CA PRO A 194 6.28 -29.08 9.53
C PRO A 194 5.47 -28.27 10.54
N PRO A 195 4.21 -27.93 10.20
CA PRO A 195 3.34 -27.18 11.11
C PRO A 195 3.23 -27.87 12.46
N SER A 196 3.51 -27.11 13.54
CA SER A 196 3.25 -27.58 14.91
C SER A 196 1.75 -27.45 15.18
N ALA A 197 0.99 -28.53 14.94
CA ALA A 197 -0.46 -28.53 15.04
C ALA A 197 -0.95 -29.89 15.54
N ASP A 198 -1.92 -29.91 16.46
CA ASP A 198 -2.52 -31.13 17.00
C ASP A 198 -3.78 -31.52 16.19
N PRO A 199 -3.74 -32.58 15.39
CA PRO A 199 -4.88 -33.01 14.59
C PRO A 199 -6.02 -33.63 15.39
N ASP A 200 -5.77 -34.08 16.64
CA ASP A 200 -6.74 -34.78 17.49
C ASP A 200 -7.46 -33.82 18.46
N ALA A 201 -6.97 -32.62 18.63
CA ALA A 201 -7.61 -31.60 19.43
C ALA A 201 -8.89 -31.03 18.76
N PRO A 202 -9.77 -30.34 19.49
CA PRO A 202 -10.93 -29.65 18.88
C PRO A 202 -10.53 -28.67 17.79
N PHE A 203 -11.34 -28.60 16.74
CA PHE A 203 -11.08 -27.72 15.60
C PHE A 203 -10.97 -26.24 16.02
N SER A 204 -9.92 -25.59 15.56
CA SER A 204 -9.76 -24.14 15.66
C SER A 204 -8.96 -23.56 14.49
N ILE A 205 -9.37 -22.41 13.99
CA ILE A 205 -8.73 -21.62 12.94
C ILE A 205 -8.77 -20.14 13.29
N LEU A 206 -7.66 -19.43 13.12
CA LEU A 206 -7.61 -17.99 13.24
C LEU A 206 -7.93 -17.36 11.87
N ALA A 207 -8.94 -16.52 11.79
CA ALA A 207 -9.28 -15.78 10.59
C ALA A 207 -8.22 -14.70 10.31
N THR A 208 -7.46 -14.85 9.23
CA THR A 208 -6.32 -13.97 8.90
C THR A 208 -6.66 -12.98 7.81
N THR A 209 -7.38 -13.42 6.76
CA THR A 209 -7.88 -12.54 5.71
C THR A 209 -9.37 -12.73 5.51
N LEU A 210 -10.05 -11.68 5.08
CA LEU A 210 -11.47 -11.69 4.74
C LEU A 210 -11.64 -11.17 3.31
N GLU A 211 -12.36 -11.93 2.53
CA GLU A 211 -12.81 -11.54 1.19
C GLU A 211 -14.33 -11.59 1.13
N TYR A 212 -14.91 -10.83 0.23
CA TYR A 212 -16.34 -10.83 0.00
C TYR A 212 -16.65 -11.43 -1.38
N ASP A 213 -17.28 -12.59 -1.38
CA ASP A 213 -17.75 -13.25 -2.60
C ASP A 213 -19.23 -12.93 -2.80
N PRO A 214 -19.67 -12.54 -4.03
CA PRO A 214 -21.07 -12.18 -4.30
C PRO A 214 -22.08 -13.29 -4.00
N TYR A 215 -21.66 -14.57 -4.06
CA TYR A 215 -22.52 -15.75 -3.86
C TYR A 215 -22.34 -16.41 -2.49
N LEU A 216 -21.12 -16.38 -1.95
CA LEU A 216 -20.79 -17.03 -0.69
C LEU A 216 -20.84 -16.08 0.52
N GLY A 217 -20.89 -14.77 0.27
CA GLY A 217 -20.75 -13.76 1.30
C GLY A 217 -19.32 -13.64 1.80
N ARG A 218 -19.13 -13.68 3.10
CA ARG A 218 -17.79 -13.60 3.73
C ARG A 218 -17.04 -14.92 3.56
N VAL A 219 -15.84 -14.84 3.01
CA VAL A 219 -14.88 -15.93 2.87
C VAL A 219 -13.66 -15.59 3.72
N LEU A 220 -13.43 -16.36 4.77
CA LEU A 220 -12.35 -16.18 5.73
C LEU A 220 -11.23 -17.17 5.42
N THR A 221 -10.01 -16.68 5.28
CA THR A 221 -8.82 -17.55 5.09
C THR A 221 -7.98 -17.55 6.35
N GLY A 222 -7.47 -18.71 6.71
CA GLY A 222 -6.59 -18.87 7.86
C GLY A 222 -5.91 -20.23 7.87
N ARG A 223 -4.99 -20.40 8.82
CA ARG A 223 -4.36 -21.69 9.12
C ARG A 223 -5.17 -22.42 10.19
N ILE A 224 -5.44 -23.70 9.98
CA ILE A 224 -6.02 -24.56 11.00
C ILE A 224 -4.97 -24.82 12.07
N HIS A 225 -5.21 -24.34 13.30
CA HIS A 225 -4.29 -24.52 14.43
C HIS A 225 -4.43 -25.87 15.09
N SER A 226 -5.65 -26.39 15.17
CA SER A 226 -5.92 -27.70 15.78
C SER A 226 -7.11 -28.39 15.12
N GLY A 227 -7.16 -29.71 15.25
CA GLY A 227 -8.28 -30.52 14.83
C GLY A 227 -8.44 -30.64 13.32
N MET A 228 -9.68 -30.84 12.91
CA MET A 228 -10.05 -31.08 11.52
C MET A 228 -11.27 -30.25 11.14
N ALA A 229 -11.17 -29.48 10.06
CA ALA A 229 -12.31 -28.83 9.44
C ALA A 229 -13.06 -29.80 8.53
N ARG A 230 -14.37 -29.86 8.60
CA ARG A 230 -15.22 -30.64 7.71
C ARG A 230 -16.37 -29.79 7.19
N LEU A 231 -16.74 -30.05 5.94
CA LEU A 231 -17.89 -29.40 5.33
C LEU A 231 -19.16 -29.64 6.15
N ASN A 232 -19.97 -28.61 6.36
CA ASN A 232 -21.20 -28.61 7.16
C ASN A 232 -21.06 -28.88 8.67
N MET A 233 -19.83 -28.95 9.22
CA MET A 233 -19.67 -29.06 10.66
C MET A 233 -20.19 -27.83 11.40
N PRO A 234 -20.76 -27.99 12.62
CA PRO A 234 -21.13 -26.88 13.47
C PRO A 234 -19.88 -26.16 14.00
N VAL A 235 -19.90 -24.84 13.98
CA VAL A 235 -18.82 -23.99 14.48
C VAL A 235 -19.39 -22.80 15.21
N LYS A 236 -18.56 -22.17 16.03
CA LYS A 236 -18.79 -20.83 16.57
C LYS A 236 -17.59 -19.95 16.31
N SER A 237 -17.80 -18.65 16.37
CA SER A 237 -16.71 -17.69 16.34
C SER A 237 -16.58 -16.95 17.68
N LEU A 238 -15.32 -16.74 18.08
CA LEU A 238 -14.94 -16.03 19.30
C LEU A 238 -14.15 -14.77 18.93
N ASN A 239 -14.47 -13.66 19.56
CA ASN A 239 -13.61 -12.49 19.47
C ASN A 239 -12.35 -12.66 20.33
N ARG A 240 -11.40 -11.72 20.26
CA ARG A 240 -10.14 -11.74 21.02
C ARG A 240 -10.33 -11.81 22.55
N ASN A 241 -11.50 -11.40 23.06
CA ASN A 241 -11.83 -11.44 24.48
C ASN A 241 -12.55 -12.74 24.90
N GLY A 242 -12.70 -13.69 23.97
CA GLY A 242 -13.38 -14.95 24.23
C GLY A 242 -14.91 -14.90 24.20
N GLN A 243 -15.48 -13.76 23.76
CA GLN A 243 -16.93 -13.63 23.62
C GLN A 243 -17.40 -14.27 22.32
N ILE A 244 -18.51 -14.99 22.36
CA ILE A 244 -19.12 -15.58 21.17
C ILE A 244 -19.72 -14.48 20.32
N ILE A 245 -19.29 -14.40 19.04
CA ILE A 245 -19.83 -13.48 18.04
C ILE A 245 -21.07 -14.09 17.39
N GLU A 246 -20.93 -15.31 16.87
CA GLU A 246 -22.00 -16.05 16.21
C GLU A 246 -21.76 -17.57 16.27
N GLN A 247 -22.81 -18.32 15.98
CA GLN A 247 -22.77 -19.78 15.80
C GLN A 247 -23.35 -20.11 14.43
N GLY A 248 -22.71 -21.06 13.75
CA GLY A 248 -23.09 -21.40 12.38
C GLY A 248 -22.55 -22.76 11.94
N ARG A 249 -22.45 -22.92 10.64
CA ARG A 249 -21.86 -24.12 9.99
C ARG A 249 -20.90 -23.68 8.90
N LEU A 250 -19.85 -24.47 8.65
CA LEU A 250 -18.95 -24.26 7.51
C LEU A 250 -19.67 -24.69 6.22
N THR A 251 -20.34 -23.76 5.55
CA THR A 251 -21.08 -24.04 4.30
C THR A 251 -20.16 -24.27 3.10
N LYS A 252 -18.93 -23.76 3.16
CA LYS A 252 -17.87 -24.02 2.18
C LYS A 252 -16.55 -24.20 2.89
N LEU A 253 -15.75 -25.11 2.35
CA LEU A 253 -14.37 -25.37 2.73
C LEU A 253 -13.55 -25.50 1.45
N GLN A 254 -12.54 -24.67 1.27
CA GLN A 254 -11.72 -24.63 0.07
C GLN A 254 -10.23 -24.67 0.44
N ALA A 255 -9.45 -25.43 -0.32
CA ALA A 255 -7.99 -25.42 -0.24
C ALA A 255 -7.36 -24.77 -1.47
N PHE A 256 -6.18 -24.21 -1.30
CA PHE A 256 -5.39 -23.66 -2.39
C PHE A 256 -4.67 -24.79 -3.15
N ARG A 257 -4.80 -24.81 -4.47
CA ARG A 257 -4.17 -25.78 -5.37
C ARG A 257 -3.65 -25.06 -6.60
N GLY A 258 -2.34 -24.80 -6.65
CA GLY A 258 -1.82 -23.82 -7.57
C GLY A 258 -2.45 -22.46 -7.30
N LEU A 259 -2.88 -21.77 -8.32
CA LEU A 259 -3.57 -20.47 -8.24
C LEU A 259 -5.08 -20.56 -7.96
N GLU A 260 -5.64 -21.78 -7.96
CA GLU A 260 -7.09 -21.99 -7.82
C GLU A 260 -7.47 -22.37 -6.38
N ARG A 261 -8.64 -21.91 -5.96
CA ARG A 261 -9.33 -22.43 -4.77
C ARG A 261 -10.23 -23.58 -5.19
N ARG A 262 -9.96 -24.76 -4.64
CA ARG A 262 -10.78 -25.95 -4.92
C ARG A 262 -11.58 -26.35 -3.68
N PRO A 263 -12.87 -26.65 -3.84
CA PRO A 263 -13.68 -27.17 -2.77
C PRO A 263 -13.12 -28.53 -2.30
N ILE A 264 -13.11 -28.73 -0.98
CA ILE A 264 -12.68 -29.96 -0.33
C ILE A 264 -13.70 -30.36 0.74
N GLU A 265 -13.75 -31.63 1.12
CA GLU A 265 -14.67 -32.13 2.16
C GLU A 265 -14.06 -31.99 3.56
N GLU A 266 -12.74 -32.18 3.67
CA GLU A 266 -12.03 -32.07 4.94
C GLU A 266 -10.63 -31.44 4.78
N ALA A 267 -10.16 -30.77 5.84
CA ALA A 267 -8.80 -30.25 5.97
C ALA A 267 -8.30 -30.46 7.41
N ARG A 268 -7.01 -30.73 7.57
CA ARG A 268 -6.38 -31.06 8.86
C ARG A 268 -5.59 -29.86 9.41
N ALA A 269 -5.34 -29.92 10.69
CA ALA A 269 -4.46 -29.00 11.39
C ALA A 269 -3.13 -28.80 10.64
N GLY A 270 -2.70 -27.54 10.53
CA GLY A 270 -1.55 -27.11 9.75
C GLY A 270 -1.85 -26.65 8.33
N ASP A 271 -3.00 -26.99 7.72
CA ASP A 271 -3.33 -26.55 6.36
C ASP A 271 -3.90 -25.11 6.36
N ILE A 272 -3.66 -24.37 5.28
CA ILE A 272 -4.23 -23.06 5.04
C ILE A 272 -5.47 -23.22 4.16
N VAL A 273 -6.62 -22.80 4.67
CA VAL A 273 -7.92 -22.99 4.01
C VAL A 273 -8.74 -21.71 4.00
N ALA A 274 -9.66 -21.64 3.04
CA ALA A 274 -10.71 -20.62 2.99
C ALA A 274 -12.05 -21.26 3.40
N VAL A 275 -12.76 -20.61 4.33
CA VAL A 275 -14.03 -21.07 4.90
C VAL A 275 -15.12 -20.02 4.72
N ALA A 276 -16.36 -20.48 4.50
CA ALA A 276 -17.54 -19.61 4.46
C ALA A 276 -18.70 -20.21 5.24
N GLY A 277 -19.71 -19.39 5.56
CA GLY A 277 -20.89 -19.80 6.31
C GLY A 277 -21.11 -19.00 7.60
N LEU A 278 -20.24 -18.02 7.88
CA LEU A 278 -20.34 -17.08 8.98
C LEU A 278 -20.56 -15.67 8.42
N THR A 279 -21.39 -14.89 9.08
CA THR A 279 -21.86 -13.59 8.57
C THR A 279 -21.33 -12.37 9.33
N LEU A 280 -20.96 -12.56 10.58
CA LEU A 280 -20.47 -11.51 11.48
C LEU A 280 -18.98 -11.61 11.76
N THR A 281 -18.44 -12.84 11.66
CA THR A 281 -17.03 -13.13 11.93
C THR A 281 -16.11 -12.30 11.02
N THR A 282 -15.05 -11.76 11.62
CA THR A 282 -14.09 -10.89 10.93
C THR A 282 -12.65 -11.36 11.14
N VAL A 283 -11.71 -10.59 10.63
CA VAL A 283 -10.29 -10.87 10.76
C VAL A 283 -9.85 -10.81 12.24
N ALA A 284 -8.95 -11.72 12.62
CA ALA A 284 -8.44 -11.94 13.98
C ALA A 284 -9.46 -12.54 14.96
N ASP A 285 -10.63 -12.97 14.49
CA ASP A 285 -11.53 -13.81 15.26
C ASP A 285 -11.14 -15.28 15.13
N THR A 286 -11.47 -16.07 16.14
CA THR A 286 -11.25 -17.52 16.15
C THR A 286 -12.52 -18.23 15.74
N ILE A 287 -12.47 -19.03 14.68
CA ILE A 287 -13.54 -19.95 14.30
C ILE A 287 -13.19 -21.31 14.89
N CYS A 288 -14.08 -21.90 15.67
CA CYS A 288 -13.76 -23.13 16.39
C CYS A 288 -14.96 -24.06 16.57
N ALA A 289 -14.68 -25.29 17.00
CA ALA A 289 -15.71 -26.22 17.44
C ALA A 289 -16.51 -25.67 18.63
N PRO A 290 -17.78 -26.09 18.82
CA PRO A 290 -18.66 -25.52 19.86
C PRO A 290 -18.14 -25.64 21.29
N ASP A 291 -17.29 -26.61 21.57
CA ASP A 291 -16.70 -26.90 22.89
C ASP A 291 -15.47 -26.05 23.25
N VAL A 292 -14.83 -25.41 22.26
CA VAL A 292 -13.67 -24.53 22.48
C VAL A 292 -14.09 -23.23 23.14
N THR A 293 -13.48 -22.83 24.24
CA THR A 293 -13.81 -21.62 25.00
C THR A 293 -12.73 -20.54 24.94
N THR A 294 -11.50 -20.91 24.58
CA THR A 294 -10.36 -20.00 24.56
C THR A 294 -10.07 -19.57 23.11
N PRO A 295 -10.04 -18.26 22.80
CA PRO A 295 -9.68 -17.79 21.48
C PRO A 295 -8.19 -17.98 21.23
N LEU A 296 -7.82 -18.12 19.95
CA LEU A 296 -6.43 -18.13 19.52
C LEU A 296 -5.80 -16.75 19.71
N ALA A 297 -4.52 -16.74 20.06
CA ALA A 297 -3.78 -15.48 20.17
C ALA A 297 -3.65 -14.83 18.79
N ALA A 298 -4.12 -13.58 18.68
CA ALA A 298 -3.97 -12.77 17.48
C ALA A 298 -2.99 -11.63 17.75
N ALA A 299 -2.07 -11.38 16.81
CA ALA A 299 -1.14 -10.27 16.90
C ALA A 299 -1.88 -8.93 17.05
N PRO A 300 -1.39 -8.01 17.91
CA PRO A 300 -1.95 -6.67 18.00
C PRO A 300 -1.75 -5.93 16.67
N ILE A 301 -2.76 -5.17 16.27
CA ILE A 301 -2.69 -4.37 15.06
C ILE A 301 -2.32 -2.95 15.45
N ASP A 302 -1.25 -2.43 14.85
CA ASP A 302 -0.88 -1.04 15.06
C ASP A 302 -2.03 -0.09 14.64
N PRO A 303 -2.28 0.95 15.40
CA PRO A 303 -3.35 1.89 15.10
C PRO A 303 -3.05 2.68 13.81
N PRO A 304 -4.10 3.19 13.13
CA PRO A 304 -3.92 4.09 12.01
C PRO A 304 -3.20 5.38 12.43
N THR A 305 -2.41 5.94 11.52
CA THR A 305 -1.62 7.16 11.71
C THR A 305 -2.14 8.36 10.93
N LEU A 306 -2.89 8.12 9.85
CA LEU A 306 -3.46 9.13 8.97
C LEU A 306 -4.98 9.00 8.87
N ALA A 307 -5.66 10.11 8.61
CA ALA A 307 -7.07 10.15 8.28
C ALA A 307 -7.34 11.08 7.08
N ILE A 308 -8.29 10.69 6.26
CA ILE A 308 -8.80 11.47 5.12
C ILE A 308 -10.33 11.52 5.25
N THR A 309 -10.93 12.66 4.92
CA THR A 309 -12.39 12.79 4.85
C THR A 309 -12.84 12.47 3.43
N PHE A 310 -13.77 11.54 3.30
CA PHE A 310 -14.48 11.18 2.08
C PHE A 310 -15.87 11.79 2.16
N SER A 311 -16.23 12.60 1.19
CA SER A 311 -17.55 13.22 1.13
C SER A 311 -18.17 13.07 -0.26
N VAL A 312 -19.47 13.33 -0.33
CA VAL A 312 -20.18 13.42 -1.60
C VAL A 312 -19.55 14.49 -2.46
N ASN A 313 -19.43 14.24 -3.77
CA ASN A 313 -19.07 15.26 -4.73
C ASN A 313 -20.25 16.23 -4.92
N ASP A 314 -20.11 17.45 -4.41
CA ASP A 314 -21.09 18.54 -4.50
C ASP A 314 -20.68 19.62 -5.51
N SER A 315 -19.73 19.30 -6.43
CA SER A 315 -19.30 20.20 -7.48
C SER A 315 -20.40 20.40 -8.54
N PRO A 316 -20.36 21.49 -9.33
CA PRO A 316 -21.28 21.71 -10.45
C PRO A 316 -21.23 20.63 -11.56
N LEU A 317 -20.21 19.79 -11.55
CA LEU A 317 -20.03 18.67 -12.49
C LEU A 317 -20.39 17.31 -11.88
N ALA A 318 -20.87 17.25 -10.64
CA ALA A 318 -21.23 16.02 -9.95
C ALA A 318 -22.28 15.20 -10.72
N GLY A 319 -22.14 13.87 -10.71
CA GLY A 319 -23.06 12.93 -11.35
C GLY A 319 -22.94 12.84 -12.88
N ARG A 320 -21.95 13.48 -13.49
CA ARG A 320 -21.75 13.44 -14.95
C ARG A 320 -20.86 12.28 -15.42
N GLU A 321 -19.99 11.79 -14.57
CA GLU A 321 -18.96 10.82 -14.94
C GLU A 321 -19.10 9.51 -14.15
N GLY A 322 -19.64 9.55 -12.95
CA GLY A 322 -19.89 8.39 -12.09
C GLY A 322 -21.38 8.14 -11.86
N SER A 323 -21.72 6.91 -11.49
CA SER A 323 -23.08 6.49 -11.17
C SER A 323 -23.34 6.37 -9.65
N LYS A 324 -22.28 6.28 -8.85
CA LYS A 324 -22.33 6.08 -7.39
C LYS A 324 -21.95 7.38 -6.68
N VAL A 325 -22.96 8.24 -6.45
CA VAL A 325 -22.76 9.64 -6.03
C VAL A 325 -23.43 9.97 -4.69
N THR A 326 -24.12 9.02 -4.05
CA THR A 326 -24.88 9.29 -2.82
C THR A 326 -24.08 8.91 -1.57
N SER A 327 -24.25 9.67 -0.49
CA SER A 327 -23.63 9.44 0.81
C SER A 327 -23.86 8.01 1.32
N ARG A 328 -25.06 7.48 1.17
CA ARG A 328 -25.41 6.12 1.58
C ARG A 328 -24.54 5.08 0.87
N VAL A 329 -24.44 5.14 -0.46
CA VAL A 329 -23.70 4.14 -1.26
C VAL A 329 -22.19 4.25 -0.99
N ILE A 330 -21.68 5.48 -0.77
CA ILE A 330 -20.29 5.72 -0.38
C ILE A 330 -20.03 5.11 1.01
N GLY A 331 -20.90 5.40 1.99
CA GLY A 331 -20.79 4.87 3.34
C GLY A 331 -20.82 3.34 3.38
N GLU A 332 -21.79 2.71 2.73
CA GLU A 332 -21.90 1.25 2.64
C GLU A 332 -20.61 0.61 2.08
N ARG A 333 -20.00 1.24 1.06
CA ARG A 333 -18.75 0.75 0.47
C ARG A 333 -17.56 0.91 1.42
N LEU A 334 -17.45 2.06 2.10
CA LEU A 334 -16.38 2.33 3.06
C LEU A 334 -16.47 1.42 4.30
N PHE A 335 -17.66 1.22 4.87
CA PHE A 335 -17.83 0.31 6.00
C PHE A 335 -17.51 -1.14 5.62
N ARG A 336 -17.88 -1.58 4.42
CA ARG A 336 -17.51 -2.90 3.91
C ARG A 336 -15.98 -3.05 3.78
N GLU A 337 -15.27 -2.01 3.36
CA GLU A 337 -13.81 -2.02 3.35
C GLU A 337 -13.22 -2.21 4.75
N ALA A 338 -13.74 -1.47 5.73
CA ALA A 338 -13.29 -1.57 7.12
C ALA A 338 -13.58 -2.93 7.77
N GLU A 339 -14.59 -3.66 7.30
CA GLU A 339 -14.87 -5.03 7.74
C GLU A 339 -13.78 -6.01 7.29
N GLY A 340 -13.29 -5.86 6.06
CA GLY A 340 -12.24 -6.72 5.49
C GLY A 340 -10.83 -6.29 5.86
N ASN A 341 -10.62 -5.01 6.07
CA ASN A 341 -9.30 -4.43 6.34
C ASN A 341 -9.26 -3.77 7.73
N VAL A 342 -8.78 -4.51 8.72
CA VAL A 342 -8.69 -4.02 10.12
C VAL A 342 -7.69 -2.88 10.32
N ALA A 343 -6.82 -2.60 9.35
CA ALA A 343 -5.94 -1.44 9.36
C ALA A 343 -6.66 -0.14 8.97
N ILE A 344 -7.87 -0.25 8.39
CA ILE A 344 -8.73 0.87 8.03
C ILE A 344 -9.83 1.02 9.08
N ARG A 345 -10.09 2.25 9.51
CA ARG A 345 -11.23 2.60 10.37
C ARG A 345 -12.08 3.64 9.68
N VAL A 346 -13.38 3.42 9.67
CA VAL A 346 -14.36 4.35 9.10
C VAL A 346 -15.28 4.85 10.20
N ARG A 347 -15.51 6.15 10.23
CA ARG A 347 -16.45 6.82 11.13
C ARG A 347 -17.25 7.84 10.34
N GLU A 348 -18.50 8.07 10.74
CA GLU A 348 -19.22 9.24 10.25
C GLU A 348 -18.53 10.52 10.72
N SER A 349 -18.36 11.47 9.85
CA SER A 349 -17.79 12.77 10.16
C SER A 349 -18.83 13.66 10.85
N ALA A 350 -18.36 14.67 11.59
CA ALA A 350 -19.24 15.75 12.04
C ALA A 350 -19.78 16.61 10.88
N GLU A 351 -19.13 16.58 9.73
CA GLU A 351 -19.61 17.19 8.50
C GLU A 351 -20.71 16.32 7.89
N LYS A 352 -21.76 16.96 7.38
CA LYS A 352 -22.87 16.27 6.74
C LYS A 352 -22.41 15.51 5.50
N ASP A 353 -22.93 14.30 5.30
CA ASP A 353 -22.64 13.45 4.13
C ASP A 353 -21.16 13.15 3.91
N ALA A 354 -20.39 13.03 5.01
CA ALA A 354 -18.96 12.79 5.01
C ALA A 354 -18.56 11.68 5.98
N PHE A 355 -17.47 10.98 5.63
CA PHE A 355 -16.89 9.88 6.40
C PHE A 355 -15.42 10.14 6.64
N GLU A 356 -14.97 9.97 7.87
CA GLU A 356 -13.56 9.96 8.21
C GLU A 356 -13.01 8.55 8.04
N VAL A 357 -12.07 8.38 7.14
CA VAL A 357 -11.39 7.11 6.87
C VAL A 357 -9.96 7.24 7.37
N SER A 358 -9.60 6.40 8.32
CA SER A 358 -8.26 6.38 8.92
C SER A 358 -7.52 5.13 8.47
N GLY A 359 -6.24 5.29 8.10
CA GLY A 359 -5.35 4.23 7.64
C GLY A 359 -3.92 4.43 8.11
N ARG A 360 -3.02 3.53 7.74
CA ARG A 360 -1.61 3.58 8.14
C ARG A 360 -0.78 4.54 7.31
N GLY A 361 -1.07 4.68 6.02
CA GLY A 361 -0.27 5.50 5.11
C GLY A 361 -1.05 6.05 3.94
N GLU A 362 -0.39 6.93 3.19
CA GLU A 362 -0.96 7.59 2.01
C GLU A 362 -1.28 6.60 0.89
N LEU A 363 -0.41 5.59 0.71
CA LEU A 363 -0.58 4.60 -0.35
C LEU A 363 -1.82 3.73 -0.10
N GLN A 364 -2.05 3.28 1.15
CA GLN A 364 -3.21 2.48 1.51
C GLN A 364 -4.52 3.24 1.21
N LEU A 365 -4.60 4.50 1.64
CA LEU A 365 -5.77 5.34 1.39
C LEU A 365 -5.91 5.70 -0.09
N GLY A 366 -4.81 5.95 -0.79
CA GLY A 366 -4.79 6.19 -2.23
C GLY A 366 -5.29 4.99 -3.04
N VAL A 367 -4.91 3.77 -2.66
CA VAL A 367 -5.42 2.52 -3.28
C VAL A 367 -6.92 2.40 -3.09
N LEU A 368 -7.44 2.69 -1.89
CA LEU A 368 -8.88 2.66 -1.64
C LEU A 368 -9.64 3.66 -2.52
N ILE A 369 -9.15 4.90 -2.61
CA ILE A 369 -9.76 5.95 -3.45
C ILE A 369 -9.75 5.52 -4.93
N GLU A 370 -8.61 5.01 -5.43
CA GLU A 370 -8.49 4.58 -6.82
C GLU A 370 -9.38 3.37 -7.13
N THR A 371 -9.51 2.43 -6.19
CA THR A 371 -10.43 1.30 -6.33
C THR A 371 -11.88 1.78 -6.43
N MET A 372 -12.31 2.67 -5.53
CA MET A 372 -13.66 3.23 -5.58
C MET A 372 -13.90 4.02 -6.87
N ARG A 373 -12.90 4.78 -7.34
CA ARG A 373 -12.94 5.51 -8.62
C ARG A 373 -13.24 4.55 -9.78
N ARG A 374 -12.55 3.41 -9.86
CA ARG A 374 -12.76 2.37 -10.89
C ARG A 374 -14.10 1.66 -10.75
N GLU A 375 -14.61 1.55 -9.54
CA GLU A 375 -15.96 1.01 -9.26
C GLU A 375 -17.09 1.98 -9.68
N GLY A 376 -16.79 3.18 -10.17
CA GLY A 376 -17.74 4.17 -10.66
C GLY A 376 -18.25 5.18 -9.61
N PHE A 377 -17.52 5.35 -8.50
CA PHE A 377 -17.83 6.37 -7.50
C PHE A 377 -17.33 7.76 -7.91
N GLU A 378 -18.09 8.78 -7.52
CA GLU A 378 -17.61 10.17 -7.47
C GLU A 378 -17.48 10.61 -6.02
N LEU A 379 -16.30 11.15 -5.67
CA LEU A 379 -15.92 11.50 -4.31
C LEU A 379 -15.31 12.89 -4.25
N SER A 380 -15.49 13.58 -3.13
CA SER A 380 -14.66 14.70 -2.71
C SER A 380 -13.75 14.26 -1.57
N ILE A 381 -12.45 14.46 -1.72
CA ILE A 381 -11.42 13.97 -0.80
C ILE A 381 -10.70 15.15 -0.17
N SER A 382 -10.58 15.15 1.16
CA SER A 382 -9.82 16.17 1.89
C SER A 382 -8.32 15.89 1.89
N ARG A 383 -7.52 16.88 2.30
CA ARG A 383 -6.11 16.68 2.61
C ARG A 383 -5.94 15.64 3.72
N PRO A 384 -4.94 14.74 3.64
CA PRO A 384 -4.59 13.83 4.72
C PRO A 384 -4.17 14.59 5.97
N ARG A 385 -4.65 14.13 7.12
CA ARG A 385 -4.26 14.66 8.43
C ARG A 385 -3.71 13.55 9.31
N VAL A 386 -2.69 13.86 10.10
CA VAL A 386 -2.13 12.90 11.06
C VAL A 386 -3.03 12.77 12.29
N LEU A 387 -3.08 11.56 12.83
CA LEU A 387 -3.81 11.26 14.05
C LEU A 387 -2.88 11.43 15.26
N PHE A 388 -3.20 12.41 16.08
CA PHE A 388 -2.46 12.69 17.31
C PHE A 388 -2.95 11.81 18.46
N LYS A 389 -2.05 11.52 19.39
CA LYS A 389 -2.38 10.85 20.66
C LYS A 389 -2.00 11.72 21.84
N PRO A 390 -2.78 11.75 22.93
CA PRO A 390 -2.33 12.34 24.17
C PRO A 390 -1.31 11.40 24.84
N ASP A 391 -0.23 11.94 25.34
CA ASP A 391 0.70 11.22 26.21
C ASP A 391 -0.06 10.79 27.50
N PRO A 392 -0.03 9.51 27.88
CA PRO A 392 -0.72 9.06 29.08
C PRO A 392 -0.26 9.76 30.37
N SER A 393 1.02 10.15 30.46
CA SER A 393 1.65 10.74 31.63
C SER A 393 1.56 12.26 31.66
N THR A 394 1.94 12.91 30.54
CA THR A 394 2.10 14.38 30.47
C THR A 394 0.90 15.09 29.85
N LYS A 395 -0.02 14.33 29.24
CA LYS A 395 -1.14 14.86 28.44
C LYS A 395 -0.70 15.70 27.21
N GLN A 396 0.58 15.75 26.93
CA GLN A 396 1.11 16.43 25.75
C GLN A 396 0.62 15.73 24.47
N ARG A 397 0.51 16.51 23.41
CA ARG A 397 0.12 16.02 22.09
C ARG A 397 1.29 15.31 21.45
N LEU A 398 1.16 14.00 21.21
CA LEU A 398 2.13 13.20 20.48
C LEU A 398 1.72 13.07 19.01
N GLU A 399 2.70 13.14 18.12
CA GLU A 399 2.53 12.93 16.68
C GLU A 399 3.27 11.66 16.21
N PRO A 400 2.77 11.00 15.14
CA PRO A 400 3.45 9.84 14.58
C PRO A 400 4.76 10.27 13.90
N ILE A 401 5.81 9.50 14.16
CA ILE A 401 7.16 9.67 13.61
C ILE A 401 7.46 8.49 12.70
N GLU A 402 8.09 8.75 11.59
CA GLU A 402 8.57 7.75 10.65
C GLU A 402 10.09 7.75 10.56
N GLU A 403 10.67 6.56 10.46
CA GLU A 403 12.03 6.35 9.97
C GLU A 403 11.99 6.44 8.44
N VAL A 404 12.79 7.34 7.89
CA VAL A 404 12.91 7.56 6.45
C VAL A 404 14.32 7.20 6.02
N VAL A 405 14.44 6.20 5.15
CA VAL A 405 15.71 5.79 4.56
C VAL A 405 15.71 6.16 3.08
N VAL A 406 16.75 6.84 2.67
CA VAL A 406 16.89 7.39 1.32
C VAL A 406 18.22 6.94 0.73
N ASP A 407 18.16 6.31 -0.45
CA ASP A 407 19.34 6.00 -1.26
C ASP A 407 19.40 6.97 -2.44
N VAL A 408 20.41 7.82 -2.48
CA VAL A 408 20.58 8.87 -3.52
C VAL A 408 22.01 8.95 -4.01
N ASP A 409 22.17 9.41 -5.25
CA ASP A 409 23.49 9.79 -5.74
C ASP A 409 24.03 10.98 -4.93
N GLU A 410 25.34 11.00 -4.68
CA GLU A 410 26.01 11.98 -3.80
C GLU A 410 25.66 13.44 -4.18
N GLU A 411 25.49 13.72 -5.49
CA GLU A 411 25.12 15.06 -5.99
C GLU A 411 23.76 15.57 -5.46
N PHE A 412 22.81 14.69 -5.13
CA PHE A 412 21.46 15.05 -4.66
C PHE A 412 21.34 15.05 -3.12
N ALA A 413 22.34 14.50 -2.40
CA ALA A 413 22.26 14.34 -0.95
C ALA A 413 22.01 15.67 -0.22
N GLY A 414 22.68 16.75 -0.65
CA GLY A 414 22.53 18.07 -0.04
C GLY A 414 21.10 18.63 -0.14
N VAL A 415 20.44 18.48 -1.30
CA VAL A 415 19.07 18.93 -1.51
C VAL A 415 18.09 18.14 -0.65
N VAL A 416 18.28 16.81 -0.55
CA VAL A 416 17.46 15.94 0.28
C VAL A 416 17.56 16.32 1.76
N VAL A 417 18.80 16.51 2.27
CA VAL A 417 19.03 16.90 3.67
C VAL A 417 18.38 18.25 3.99
N ASP A 418 18.50 19.28 3.13
CA ASP A 418 17.86 20.57 3.32
C ASP A 418 16.33 20.44 3.38
N LYS A 419 15.74 19.74 2.43
CA LYS A 419 14.28 19.53 2.39
C LYS A 419 13.75 18.73 3.58
N MET A 420 14.45 17.69 4.00
CA MET A 420 14.09 16.88 5.16
C MET A 420 14.19 17.71 6.47
N SER A 421 15.21 18.52 6.62
CA SER A 421 15.37 19.42 7.78
C SER A 421 14.23 20.44 7.88
N ARG A 422 13.81 21.04 6.77
CA ARG A 422 12.65 21.96 6.73
C ARG A 422 11.35 21.27 7.14
N ARG A 423 11.24 19.96 6.90
CA ARG A 423 10.11 19.10 7.29
C ARG A 423 10.22 18.58 8.73
N LYS A 424 11.20 19.11 9.52
CA LYS A 424 11.47 18.72 10.90
C LYS A 424 11.93 17.26 11.05
N ALA A 425 12.48 16.66 9.99
CA ALA A 425 13.15 15.38 10.06
C ALA A 425 14.60 15.56 10.55
N GLU A 426 15.02 14.70 11.44
CA GLU A 426 16.33 14.68 12.06
C GLU A 426 17.17 13.57 11.43
N MET A 427 18.31 13.93 10.86
CA MET A 427 19.23 12.96 10.28
C MET A 427 19.86 12.11 11.39
N GLN A 428 19.80 10.79 11.21
CA GLN A 428 20.35 9.81 12.16
C GLN A 428 21.68 9.27 11.69
N GLU A 429 21.76 8.91 10.40
CA GLU A 429 22.94 8.24 9.86
C GLU A 429 23.17 8.61 8.40
N THR A 430 24.44 8.59 7.99
CA THR A 430 24.87 8.68 6.59
C THR A 430 25.93 7.62 6.34
N ARG A 431 25.73 6.77 5.33
CA ARG A 431 26.69 5.73 4.94
C ARG A 431 26.74 5.54 3.42
N PRO A 432 27.87 5.11 2.86
CA PRO A 432 27.94 4.69 1.45
C PRO A 432 26.98 3.51 1.18
N SER A 433 26.34 3.51 0.02
CA SER A 433 25.40 2.47 -0.41
C SER A 433 25.75 1.91 -1.79
N GLY A 434 27.03 1.55 -1.97
CA GLY A 434 27.54 1.02 -3.25
C GLY A 434 27.67 2.06 -4.37
N GLY A 435 28.75 2.01 -5.15
CA GLY A 435 29.00 2.97 -6.21
C GLY A 435 29.12 4.41 -5.72
N SER A 436 28.43 5.34 -6.39
CA SER A 436 28.37 6.77 -6.03
C SER A 436 27.16 7.12 -5.17
N LYS A 437 26.46 6.14 -4.56
CA LYS A 437 25.25 6.37 -3.77
C LYS A 437 25.53 6.50 -2.28
N LEU A 438 24.76 7.37 -1.64
CA LEU A 438 24.71 7.55 -0.19
C LEU A 438 23.35 7.08 0.33
N ARG A 439 23.38 6.34 1.42
CA ARG A 439 22.21 6.02 2.23
C ARG A 439 22.10 6.99 3.38
N LEU A 440 20.98 7.73 3.43
CA LEU A 440 20.66 8.70 4.47
C LEU A 440 19.48 8.18 5.29
N SER A 441 19.57 8.19 6.60
CA SER A 441 18.50 7.82 7.51
C SER A 441 18.03 9.03 8.32
N PHE A 442 16.70 9.20 8.46
CA PHE A 442 16.08 10.30 9.18
C PHE A 442 14.95 9.81 10.07
N LEU A 443 14.67 10.53 11.16
CA LEU A 443 13.45 10.44 11.95
C LEU A 443 12.62 11.72 11.75
N GLY A 444 11.48 11.61 11.09
CA GLY A 444 10.65 12.74 10.73
C GLY A 444 9.17 12.58 11.10
N PRO A 445 8.45 13.68 11.41
CA PRO A 445 7.02 13.63 11.66
C PRO A 445 6.26 13.30 10.37
N THR A 446 5.35 12.33 10.44
CA THR A 446 4.53 11.87 9.29
C THR A 446 3.90 13.03 8.53
N ARG A 447 3.37 14.05 9.23
CA ARG A 447 2.75 15.23 8.58
C ARG A 447 3.72 16.05 7.72
N GLY A 448 5.02 16.03 8.02
CA GLY A 448 6.05 16.69 7.22
C GLY A 448 6.42 15.92 5.97
N LEU A 449 6.15 14.62 5.96
CA LEU A 449 6.49 13.72 4.86
C LEU A 449 5.37 13.54 3.84
N ILE A 450 4.15 14.04 4.15
CA ILE A 450 3.01 14.03 3.23
C ILE A 450 3.41 14.75 1.93
N GLY A 451 3.27 14.04 0.80
CA GLY A 451 3.59 14.56 -0.53
C GLY A 451 5.09 14.67 -0.87
N TYR A 452 6.00 14.39 0.05
CA TYR A 452 7.43 14.51 -0.22
C TYR A 452 7.95 13.53 -1.28
N GLN A 453 7.30 12.37 -1.45
CA GLN A 453 7.71 11.37 -2.45
C GLN A 453 7.80 11.95 -3.88
N GLY A 454 6.82 12.73 -4.28
CA GLY A 454 6.81 13.35 -5.61
C GLY A 454 7.92 14.39 -5.80
N GLU A 455 8.17 15.23 -4.78
CA GLU A 455 9.26 16.20 -4.78
C GLU A 455 10.62 15.50 -4.79
N PHE A 456 10.78 14.45 -4.00
CA PHE A 456 11.99 13.66 -3.90
C PHE A 456 12.38 13.04 -5.25
N LEU A 457 11.42 12.43 -5.95
CA LEU A 457 11.67 11.87 -7.29
C LEU A 457 12.06 12.95 -8.31
N ALA A 458 11.45 14.14 -8.23
CA ALA A 458 11.83 15.25 -9.09
C ALA A 458 13.25 15.75 -8.79
N ASP A 459 13.61 15.92 -7.51
CA ASP A 459 14.93 16.39 -7.06
C ASP A 459 16.06 15.42 -7.44
N THR A 460 15.77 14.12 -7.39
CA THR A 460 16.73 13.05 -7.70
C THR A 460 16.65 12.57 -9.15
N ARG A 461 15.92 13.28 -10.01
CA ARG A 461 15.69 12.91 -11.42
C ARG A 461 15.21 11.46 -11.60
N GLY A 462 14.47 10.95 -10.62
CA GLY A 462 13.95 9.58 -10.61
C GLY A 462 14.95 8.48 -10.23
N THR A 463 16.21 8.81 -9.90
CA THR A 463 17.24 7.81 -9.54
C THR A 463 17.26 7.46 -8.05
N GLY A 464 16.66 8.33 -7.21
CA GLY A 464 16.61 8.13 -5.77
C GLY A 464 15.54 7.13 -5.36
N VAL A 465 15.84 6.37 -4.31
CA VAL A 465 14.90 5.45 -3.66
C VAL A 465 14.61 5.95 -2.26
N MET A 466 13.34 6.07 -1.88
CA MET A 466 12.93 6.46 -0.53
C MET A 466 11.99 5.42 0.05
N SER A 467 12.26 5.04 1.28
CA SER A 467 11.42 4.15 2.08
C SER A 467 11.05 4.81 3.40
N ARG A 468 9.82 4.61 3.84
CA ARG A 468 9.26 5.19 5.05
C ARG A 468 8.67 4.09 5.92
N LEU A 469 8.98 4.09 7.21
CA LEU A 469 8.49 3.13 8.18
C LEU A 469 7.98 3.85 9.42
N PHE A 470 6.83 3.44 9.95
CA PHE A 470 6.35 3.96 11.22
C PHE A 470 7.33 3.55 12.33
N HIS A 471 7.88 4.54 13.04
CA HIS A 471 8.84 4.35 14.13
C HIS A 471 8.15 4.39 15.51
N GLY A 472 7.20 5.32 15.70
CA GLY A 472 6.55 5.51 16.99
C GLY A 472 5.85 6.86 17.11
N TYR A 473 5.63 7.29 18.34
CA TYR A 473 5.04 8.61 18.64
C TYR A 473 6.02 9.45 19.44
N ALA A 474 6.16 10.73 19.09
CA ALA A 474 6.99 11.70 19.81
C ALA A 474 6.21 13.01 20.02
N PRO A 475 6.68 13.88 20.93
CA PRO A 475 6.10 15.20 21.14
C PRO A 475 6.02 16.01 19.85
N HIS A 476 4.94 16.76 19.68
CA HIS A 476 4.69 17.58 18.48
C HIS A 476 5.84 18.57 18.22
N LYS A 477 6.47 18.47 17.03
CA LYS A 477 7.67 19.24 16.64
C LYS A 477 7.37 20.68 16.16
N GLY A 478 6.22 21.24 16.51
CA GLY A 478 5.85 22.61 16.14
C GLY A 478 5.35 22.75 14.70
N LEU A 479 5.27 23.96 14.18
CA LEU A 479 4.76 24.24 12.85
C LEU A 479 5.72 23.74 11.76
N ILE A 480 5.16 23.14 10.74
CA ILE A 480 5.83 22.80 9.47
C ILE A 480 5.18 23.67 8.40
N GLU A 481 5.99 24.38 7.61
CA GLU A 481 5.50 25.19 6.52
C GLU A 481 4.77 24.31 5.50
N GLY A 482 3.55 24.69 5.14
CA GLY A 482 2.78 24.07 4.07
C GLY A 482 3.25 24.54 2.68
N ARG A 483 2.41 24.35 1.68
CA ARG A 483 2.66 24.84 0.33
C ARG A 483 2.90 26.36 0.35
N ARG A 484 4.03 26.81 -0.21
CA ARG A 484 4.40 28.24 -0.24
C ARG A 484 3.62 29.03 -1.27
N ASN A 485 3.25 28.39 -2.37
CA ASN A 485 2.61 29.00 -3.51
C ASN A 485 1.08 28.92 -3.40
N GLY A 486 0.39 29.97 -3.80
CA GLY A 486 -1.05 29.98 -3.96
C GLY A 486 -1.52 29.23 -5.21
N VAL A 487 -2.80 29.30 -5.51
CA VAL A 487 -3.42 28.66 -6.68
C VAL A 487 -4.17 29.67 -7.55
N LEU A 488 -4.31 29.33 -8.83
CA LEU A 488 -5.16 30.01 -9.78
C LEU A 488 -6.55 29.37 -9.74
N ILE A 489 -7.58 30.14 -9.39
CA ILE A 489 -8.94 29.68 -9.17
C ILE A 489 -9.84 30.21 -10.26
N SER A 490 -10.60 29.36 -10.94
CA SER A 490 -11.61 29.80 -11.90
C SER A 490 -12.73 30.59 -11.20
N ASN A 491 -13.06 31.76 -11.73
CA ASN A 491 -14.21 32.56 -11.29
C ASN A 491 -15.43 32.41 -12.20
N ALA A 492 -15.38 31.49 -13.18
CA ALA A 492 -16.41 31.36 -14.20
C ALA A 492 -16.69 29.87 -14.51
N ASN A 493 -17.90 29.62 -15.08
CA ASN A 493 -18.33 28.29 -15.51
C ASN A 493 -18.33 28.24 -17.04
N GLY A 494 -17.68 27.21 -17.62
CA GLY A 494 -17.65 27.02 -19.08
C GLY A 494 -16.42 26.26 -19.55
N LEU A 495 -16.09 26.35 -20.82
CA LEU A 495 -14.92 25.73 -21.43
C LEU A 495 -13.70 26.65 -21.38
N ALA A 496 -12.60 26.18 -20.87
CA ALA A 496 -11.34 26.91 -20.88
C ALA A 496 -10.85 27.15 -22.31
N VAL A 497 -10.45 28.38 -22.65
CA VAL A 497 -10.02 28.75 -24.00
C VAL A 497 -8.50 28.95 -24.05
N ALA A 498 -7.87 28.52 -25.15
CA ALA A 498 -6.42 28.57 -25.32
C ALA A 498 -5.85 29.99 -25.08
N TYR A 499 -6.52 31.02 -25.57
CA TYR A 499 -6.06 32.40 -25.40
C TYR A 499 -6.03 32.85 -23.93
N ALA A 500 -7.03 32.46 -23.13
CA ALA A 500 -7.04 32.78 -21.71
C ALA A 500 -5.94 32.05 -20.97
N LEU A 501 -5.77 30.74 -21.25
CA LEU A 501 -4.73 29.93 -20.62
C LEU A 501 -3.33 30.46 -20.93
N TRP A 502 -3.07 30.85 -22.17
CA TRP A 502 -1.82 31.48 -22.58
C TRP A 502 -1.48 32.74 -21.78
N ASN A 503 -2.46 33.61 -21.55
CA ASN A 503 -2.25 34.78 -20.71
C ASN A 503 -2.07 34.46 -19.21
N LEU A 504 -2.57 33.31 -18.76
CA LEU A 504 -2.46 32.85 -17.37
C LEU A 504 -1.16 32.11 -17.07
N GLU A 505 -0.48 31.55 -18.09
CA GLU A 505 0.82 30.90 -17.95
C GLU A 505 1.90 31.79 -17.33
N GLU A 506 1.84 33.11 -17.56
CA GLU A 506 2.73 34.08 -16.91
C GLU A 506 2.59 34.10 -15.38
N ARG A 507 1.47 33.60 -14.86
CA ARG A 507 1.16 33.55 -13.43
C ARG A 507 1.58 32.24 -12.78
N GLY A 508 1.84 31.20 -13.59
CA GLY A 508 2.30 29.90 -13.17
C GLY A 508 1.78 28.74 -14.03
N PRO A 509 2.24 27.52 -13.77
CA PRO A 509 1.87 26.35 -14.57
C PRO A 509 0.40 26.01 -14.44
N MET A 510 -0.21 25.63 -15.56
CA MET A 510 -1.61 25.23 -15.64
C MET A 510 -1.79 23.74 -15.37
N PHE A 511 -2.97 23.32 -14.89
CA PHE A 511 -3.32 21.94 -14.58
C PHE A 511 -4.32 21.31 -15.56
N LEU A 512 -4.71 22.05 -16.59
CA LEU A 512 -5.72 21.61 -17.57
C LEU A 512 -5.41 22.10 -18.98
N ASP A 513 -5.95 21.37 -19.96
CA ASP A 513 -5.87 21.68 -21.37
C ASP A 513 -7.00 22.65 -21.81
N PRO A 514 -6.82 23.37 -22.94
CA PRO A 514 -7.92 24.07 -23.60
C PRO A 514 -9.08 23.12 -23.92
N GLY A 515 -10.30 23.62 -23.81
CA GLY A 515 -11.52 22.83 -24.00
C GLY A 515 -11.97 22.05 -22.78
N THR A 516 -11.23 22.08 -21.68
CA THR A 516 -11.63 21.46 -20.41
C THR A 516 -12.80 22.25 -19.80
N GLN A 517 -13.83 21.54 -19.35
CA GLN A 517 -14.94 22.12 -18.61
C GLN A 517 -14.47 22.56 -17.23
N VAL A 518 -14.64 23.83 -16.91
CA VAL A 518 -14.30 24.43 -15.61
C VAL A 518 -15.53 25.03 -14.94
N TYR A 519 -15.43 25.22 -13.63
CA TYR A 519 -16.47 25.85 -12.83
C TYR A 519 -15.86 26.81 -11.79
N GLN A 520 -16.66 27.73 -11.27
CA GLN A 520 -16.27 28.66 -10.23
C GLN A 520 -15.77 27.93 -8.99
N GLY A 521 -14.58 28.28 -8.50
CA GLY A 521 -13.93 27.64 -7.36
C GLY A 521 -13.03 26.44 -7.74
N MET A 522 -13.01 26.02 -9.01
CA MET A 522 -12.07 25.00 -9.50
C MET A 522 -10.66 25.59 -9.58
N ILE A 523 -9.67 24.82 -9.10
CA ILE A 523 -8.25 25.17 -9.18
C ILE A 523 -7.74 24.74 -10.55
N ILE A 524 -7.20 25.67 -11.31
CA ILE A 524 -6.80 25.46 -12.71
C ILE A 524 -5.30 25.59 -12.95
N GLY A 525 -4.54 26.00 -11.92
CA GLY A 525 -3.09 26.14 -12.01
C GLY A 525 -2.46 26.51 -10.68
N ALA A 526 -1.14 26.41 -10.58
CA ALA A 526 -0.37 26.95 -9.47
C ALA A 526 -0.11 28.46 -9.68
N HIS A 527 -0.14 29.25 -8.60
CA HIS A 527 0.26 30.63 -8.67
C HIS A 527 1.73 30.79 -8.26
N SER A 528 2.51 31.54 -8.98
CA SER A 528 3.93 31.79 -8.68
C SER A 528 4.17 32.59 -7.39
N ARG A 529 3.12 33.21 -6.83
CA ARG A 529 3.16 33.95 -5.56
C ARG A 529 2.43 33.18 -4.46
N GLY A 530 2.66 33.55 -3.21
CA GLY A 530 2.10 32.87 -2.03
C GLY A 530 0.60 33.08 -1.77
N ASN A 531 -0.11 33.87 -2.61
CA ASN A 531 -1.54 34.14 -2.47
C ASN A 531 -2.36 33.50 -3.58
N ASP A 532 -3.57 33.09 -3.25
CA ASP A 532 -4.53 32.60 -4.24
C ASP A 532 -5.04 33.75 -5.15
N LEU A 533 -5.34 33.42 -6.38
CA LEU A 533 -5.79 34.38 -7.38
C LEU A 533 -7.01 33.84 -8.15
N ASP A 534 -8.15 34.58 -8.06
CA ASP A 534 -9.32 34.30 -8.89
C ASP A 534 -9.07 34.83 -10.32
N VAL A 535 -9.23 33.96 -11.32
CA VAL A 535 -8.94 34.25 -12.73
C VAL A 535 -10.07 33.78 -13.65
N ASN A 536 -10.15 34.34 -14.84
CA ASN A 536 -11.14 33.95 -15.85
C ASN A 536 -10.49 33.12 -16.97
N PRO A 537 -10.66 31.81 -17.01
CA PRO A 537 -10.11 30.95 -18.06
C PRO A 537 -10.94 30.91 -19.35
N LEU A 538 -12.05 31.64 -19.41
CA LEU A 538 -12.97 31.69 -20.56
C LEU A 538 -12.80 32.94 -21.44
N LYS A 539 -11.93 33.89 -21.05
CA LYS A 539 -11.77 35.15 -21.75
C LYS A 539 -11.15 34.95 -23.14
N GLY A 540 -11.97 34.98 -24.19
CA GLY A 540 -11.51 34.92 -25.56
C GLY A 540 -10.74 36.16 -26.01
N LYS A 541 -10.01 36.06 -27.12
CA LYS A 541 -9.40 37.20 -27.80
C LYS A 541 -10.51 38.15 -28.27
N GLN A 542 -10.43 39.41 -27.87
CA GLN A 542 -11.35 40.41 -28.42
C GLN A 542 -11.00 40.66 -29.90
N LEU A 543 -11.97 40.47 -30.77
CA LEU A 543 -11.82 40.79 -32.16
C LEU A 543 -11.75 42.34 -32.29
N THR A 544 -10.62 42.83 -32.73
CA THR A 544 -10.49 44.26 -33.09
C THR A 544 -10.84 44.44 -34.57
N ASN A 545 -11.61 45.46 -34.93
CA ASN A 545 -12.00 45.80 -36.31
C ASN A 545 -10.81 46.27 -37.17
N ILE A 546 -9.60 46.27 -36.68
CA ILE A 546 -8.40 46.66 -37.40
C ILE A 546 -7.90 45.47 -38.21
N ARG A 547 -8.01 45.58 -39.55
CA ARG A 547 -7.40 44.64 -40.49
C ARG A 547 -5.89 44.82 -40.46
N THR A 548 -5.18 44.02 -39.68
CA THR A 548 -3.72 43.89 -39.78
C THR A 548 -3.37 42.80 -40.79
N THR A 549 -2.43 43.06 -41.67
CA THR A 549 -1.89 42.09 -42.65
C THR A 549 -0.98 41.06 -42.01
N ALA A 550 -0.71 41.18 -40.70
CA ALA A 550 0.07 40.17 -39.95
C ALA A 550 -0.81 38.94 -39.69
N LYS A 551 -0.30 37.76 -40.05
CA LYS A 551 -0.91 36.45 -39.69
C LYS A 551 -0.99 36.39 -38.16
N ASP A 552 -2.17 36.01 -37.63
CA ASP A 552 -2.29 35.66 -36.22
C ASP A 552 -1.29 34.55 -35.91
N GLU A 553 -0.34 34.80 -35.02
CA GLU A 553 0.56 33.78 -34.54
C GLU A 553 -0.25 32.71 -33.81
N ALA A 554 0.04 31.43 -34.08
CA ALA A 554 -0.58 30.33 -33.38
C ALA A 554 -0.19 30.39 -31.89
N VAL A 555 -1.17 30.40 -31.00
CA VAL A 555 -0.96 30.34 -29.57
C VAL A 555 -0.29 28.99 -29.24
N ARG A 556 0.95 29.04 -28.76
CA ARG A 556 1.67 27.87 -28.25
C ARG A 556 1.55 27.87 -26.74
N LEU A 557 0.92 26.83 -26.20
CA LEU A 557 0.78 26.62 -24.77
C LEU A 557 1.89 25.69 -24.26
N THR A 558 2.36 25.95 -23.07
CA THR A 558 3.19 25.00 -22.32
C THR A 558 2.32 23.80 -21.93
N PRO A 559 2.79 22.54 -22.07
CA PRO A 559 2.02 21.38 -21.63
C PRO A 559 1.59 21.53 -20.17
N PRO A 560 0.31 21.27 -19.85
CA PRO A 560 -0.19 21.39 -18.48
C PRO A 560 0.42 20.33 -17.58
N GLN A 561 0.56 20.66 -16.30
CA GLN A 561 0.96 19.70 -15.26
C GLN A 561 -0.26 18.90 -14.81
N ILE A 562 -0.51 17.76 -15.45
CA ILE A 562 -1.58 16.86 -15.04
C ILE A 562 -1.13 16.05 -13.83
N MET A 563 -1.89 16.15 -12.74
CA MET A 563 -1.56 15.46 -11.48
C MET A 563 -2.17 14.07 -11.41
N THR A 564 -1.40 13.12 -10.91
CA THR A 564 -1.95 11.83 -10.45
C THR A 564 -2.78 12.02 -9.20
N LEU A 565 -3.54 11.02 -8.77
CA LEU A 565 -4.34 11.08 -7.55
C LEU A 565 -3.49 11.39 -6.32
N GLU A 566 -2.36 10.73 -6.17
CA GLU A 566 -1.43 10.92 -5.06
C GLU A 566 -0.85 12.33 -5.06
N GLN A 567 -0.44 12.83 -6.23
CA GLN A 567 0.05 14.20 -6.37
C GLN A 567 -1.03 15.22 -6.02
N ALA A 568 -2.26 15.00 -6.45
CA ALA A 568 -3.40 15.87 -6.16
C ALA A 568 -3.71 15.93 -4.65
N ILE A 569 -3.78 14.77 -3.98
CA ILE A 569 -4.03 14.67 -2.54
C ILE A 569 -2.91 15.33 -1.73
N ALA A 570 -1.66 15.18 -2.16
CA ALA A 570 -0.51 15.77 -1.50
C ALA A 570 -0.42 17.30 -1.73
N TYR A 571 -0.89 17.78 -2.88
CA TYR A 571 -0.79 19.17 -3.29
C TYR A 571 -1.77 20.08 -2.56
N ILE A 572 -3.00 19.62 -2.29
CA ILE A 572 -4.07 20.45 -1.74
C ILE A 572 -3.76 21.00 -0.34
N ALA A 573 -4.26 22.21 -0.06
CA ALA A 573 -4.26 22.82 1.26
C ALA A 573 -5.51 22.40 2.06
N ASP A 574 -5.61 22.82 3.33
CA ASP A 574 -6.70 22.41 4.23
C ASP A 574 -8.08 22.96 3.82
N ASP A 575 -8.11 24.06 3.07
CA ASP A 575 -9.32 24.68 2.50
C ASP A 575 -9.66 24.19 1.10
N GLU A 576 -8.96 23.15 0.62
CA GLU A 576 -9.09 22.57 -0.72
C GLU A 576 -9.54 21.12 -0.66
N LEU A 577 -10.12 20.65 -1.78
CA LEU A 577 -10.59 19.28 -1.95
C LEU A 577 -10.13 18.74 -3.31
N VAL A 578 -9.93 17.43 -3.39
CA VAL A 578 -9.78 16.71 -4.65
C VAL A 578 -11.13 16.12 -5.03
N GLU A 579 -11.65 16.50 -6.18
CA GLU A 579 -12.80 15.87 -6.81
C GLU A 579 -12.30 14.66 -7.62
N VAL A 580 -12.69 13.47 -7.21
CA VAL A 580 -12.30 12.20 -7.83
C VAL A 580 -13.50 11.59 -8.51
N THR A 581 -13.39 11.36 -9.82
CA THR A 581 -14.42 10.73 -10.64
C THR A 581 -13.81 9.61 -11.49
N PRO A 582 -14.61 8.72 -12.08
CA PRO A 582 -14.08 7.65 -12.95
C PRO A 582 -13.16 8.15 -14.09
N LYS A 583 -13.40 9.36 -14.59
CA LYS A 583 -12.68 9.91 -15.74
C LYS A 583 -11.70 11.03 -15.41
N SER A 584 -11.91 11.75 -14.29
CA SER A 584 -11.19 13.00 -14.01
C SER A 584 -10.76 13.09 -12.55
N ILE A 585 -9.63 13.77 -12.34
CA ILE A 585 -9.17 14.23 -11.03
C ILE A 585 -9.09 15.76 -11.14
N ARG A 586 -9.85 16.48 -10.32
CA ARG A 586 -9.92 17.92 -10.32
C ARG A 586 -9.64 18.47 -8.93
N LEU A 587 -8.97 19.61 -8.86
CA LEU A 587 -8.74 20.31 -7.61
C LEU A 587 -9.76 21.44 -7.48
N ARG A 588 -10.28 21.67 -6.28
CA ARG A 588 -11.19 22.76 -6.03
C ARG A 588 -11.06 23.35 -4.63
N LYS A 589 -11.53 24.56 -4.44
CA LYS A 589 -11.73 25.11 -3.11
C LYS A 589 -12.95 24.44 -2.44
N ARG A 590 -12.89 24.28 -1.12
CA ARG A 590 -14.03 23.80 -0.33
C ARG A 590 -15.23 24.73 -0.48
N GLN A 591 -15.01 26.04 -0.36
CA GLN A 591 -15.99 27.07 -0.63
C GLN A 591 -15.82 27.57 -2.07
N LEU A 592 -16.81 27.30 -2.93
CA LEU A 592 -16.73 27.65 -4.35
C LEU A 592 -16.90 29.16 -4.57
N ASP A 593 -17.78 29.83 -3.79
CA ASP A 593 -18.02 31.28 -3.91
C ASP A 593 -16.86 32.09 -3.30
N PRO A 594 -16.32 33.10 -4.01
CA PRO A 594 -15.24 33.97 -3.52
C PRO A 594 -15.58 34.73 -2.23
N ASN A 595 -16.86 35.13 -2.06
CA ASN A 595 -17.28 35.89 -0.88
C ASN A 595 -17.33 34.97 0.36
N ASP A 596 -17.76 33.72 0.17
CA ASP A 596 -17.77 32.74 1.26
C ASP A 596 -16.35 32.36 1.67
N ARG A 597 -15.40 32.23 0.72
CA ARG A 597 -13.97 32.07 1.02
C ARG A 597 -13.43 33.24 1.86
N LYS A 598 -13.75 34.49 1.48
CA LYS A 598 -13.33 35.68 2.24
C LYS A 598 -13.91 35.70 3.66
N ARG A 599 -15.17 35.26 3.84
CA ARG A 599 -15.80 35.18 5.16
C ARG A 599 -15.10 34.11 6.02
N ALA A 600 -14.87 32.91 5.47
CA ALA A 600 -14.19 31.83 6.15
C ALA A 600 -12.77 32.23 6.59
N ASN A 601 -12.00 32.86 5.71
CA ASN A 601 -10.65 33.33 6.02
C ASN A 601 -10.63 34.42 7.11
N ARG A 602 -11.63 35.30 7.16
CA ARG A 602 -11.77 36.29 8.25
C ARG A 602 -12.13 35.64 9.58
N ALA A 603 -12.98 34.62 9.56
CA ALA A 603 -13.33 33.88 10.77
C ALA A 603 -12.12 33.12 11.33
N ALA A 604 -11.36 32.43 10.48
CA ALA A 604 -10.15 31.70 10.88
C ALA A 604 -9.01 32.62 11.37
N ALA A 605 -8.96 33.87 10.93
CA ALA A 605 -7.97 34.86 11.41
C ALA A 605 -8.37 35.50 12.75
N ALA A 606 -9.62 35.33 13.19
CA ALA A 606 -10.15 35.87 14.44
C ALA A 606 -10.10 34.85 15.62
N GLU A 607 -9.89 33.56 15.31
CA GLU A 607 -9.58 32.48 16.25
C GLU A 607 -8.05 32.38 16.52
#